data_0480a8455c3214f70ae4b87afc50d2c8
#
_entry.id   0480a8455c3214f70ae4b87afc50d2c8
#
_cell.length_a   1.000
_cell.length_b   1.000
_cell.length_c   1.000
_cell.angle_alpha   90.00
_cell.angle_beta   90.00
_cell.angle_gamma   90.00
#
_symmetry.space_group_name_H-M   'P 1'
#
loop_
_entity.id
_entity.type
_entity.pdbx_description
1 polymer ?
#
loop_
_entity_poly.entity_id
_entity_poly.type
_entity_poly.pdbx_seq_one_letter_code
_entity_poly.pdbx_strand_id
1 'polypeptide(L)'
;HIAGTLLREGIIPDAIIITDPQPHMYQQVKGLDTKKIPLILLSTASSSVLDYYEGPVYIAYQNGYRKAEEIAEKIGAKAFETGGSVTTTALDIALQFKAEKVIFVGVDLAYTGGNSHAEGVGRRITDTGSLRKVISCSGEEIYTSKNLDIYRKWIERRIANLTGTVIYNTGNGARIAGAPCRRWDEFLGE
;
A
#
# COMPACT_ATOMS: atom_id res chain seq x y z
N HIS A 1 -0.43 -1.36 -9.81
CA HIS A 1 0.08 -0.55 -10.94
C HIS A 1 1.62 -0.53 -11.01
N ILE A 2 2.33 -0.46 -9.89
CA ILE A 2 3.80 -0.30 -9.86
C ILE A 2 4.56 -1.55 -10.35
N ALA A 3 4.01 -2.75 -10.19
CA ALA A 3 4.70 -4.00 -10.51
C ALA A 3 5.23 -4.05 -11.95
N GLY A 4 4.41 -3.67 -12.94
CA GLY A 4 4.84 -3.64 -14.34
C GLY A 4 5.96 -2.62 -14.61
N THR A 5 6.00 -1.52 -13.89
CA THR A 5 7.09 -0.54 -14.00
C THR A 5 8.37 -1.10 -13.41
N LEU A 6 8.33 -1.67 -12.21
CA LEU A 6 9.51 -2.29 -11.58
C LEU A 6 10.11 -3.37 -12.46
N LEU A 7 9.29 -4.28 -13.00
CA LEU A 7 9.77 -5.36 -13.88
C LEU A 7 10.40 -4.84 -15.17
N ARG A 8 9.88 -3.77 -15.77
CA ARG A 8 10.51 -3.14 -16.95
C ARG A 8 11.88 -2.52 -16.64
N GLU A 9 12.05 -2.02 -15.42
CA GLU A 9 13.35 -1.50 -14.93
C GLU A 9 14.26 -2.59 -14.39
N GLY A 10 13.90 -3.88 -14.54
CA GLY A 10 14.69 -5.02 -14.08
C GLY A 10 14.64 -5.25 -12.57
N ILE A 11 13.74 -4.58 -11.87
CA ILE A 11 13.55 -4.73 -10.42
C ILE A 11 12.48 -5.80 -10.16
N ILE A 12 12.90 -6.92 -9.59
CA ILE A 12 12.00 -8.03 -9.23
C ILE A 12 11.57 -7.84 -7.78
N PRO A 13 10.27 -7.59 -7.51
CA PRO A 13 9.78 -7.48 -6.13
C PRO A 13 9.72 -8.86 -5.47
N ASP A 14 9.93 -8.90 -4.15
CA ASP A 14 9.80 -10.12 -3.34
C ASP A 14 8.35 -10.61 -3.23
N ALA A 15 7.38 -9.72 -3.37
CA ALA A 15 5.96 -10.05 -3.45
C ALA A 15 5.15 -8.91 -4.11
N ILE A 16 4.00 -9.28 -4.67
CA ILE A 16 2.96 -8.35 -5.13
C ILE A 16 1.76 -8.50 -4.22
N ILE A 17 1.14 -7.38 -3.84
CA ILE A 17 -0.09 -7.37 -3.03
C ILE A 17 -1.22 -6.75 -3.84
N ILE A 18 -2.36 -7.43 -3.92
CA ILE A 18 -3.59 -6.94 -4.57
C ILE A 18 -4.77 -7.07 -3.60
N THR A 19 -5.52 -5.98 -3.44
CA THR A 19 -6.63 -5.92 -2.48
C THR A 19 -7.95 -5.47 -3.12
N ASP A 20 -7.92 -4.97 -4.35
CA ASP A 20 -9.07 -4.34 -4.99
C ASP A 20 -10.06 -5.40 -5.54
N PRO A 21 -11.37 -5.31 -5.24
CA PRO A 21 -12.39 -6.23 -5.71
C PRO A 21 -12.83 -6.01 -7.17
N GLN A 22 -12.33 -4.98 -7.85
CA GLN A 22 -12.75 -4.63 -9.20
C GLN A 22 -12.34 -5.70 -10.23
N PRO A 23 -13.26 -6.17 -11.11
CA PRO A 23 -12.96 -7.24 -12.07
C PRO A 23 -11.80 -6.93 -13.01
N HIS A 24 -11.53 -5.67 -13.31
CA HIS A 24 -10.45 -5.27 -14.22
C HIS A 24 -9.04 -5.31 -13.59
N MET A 25 -8.90 -5.72 -12.33
CA MET A 25 -7.60 -5.78 -11.64
C MET A 25 -6.60 -6.74 -12.30
N TYR A 26 -7.06 -7.72 -13.06
CA TYR A 26 -6.16 -8.57 -13.87
C TYR A 26 -5.25 -7.78 -14.81
N GLN A 27 -5.65 -6.58 -15.24
CA GLN A 27 -4.84 -5.72 -16.09
C GLN A 27 -3.52 -5.30 -15.45
N GLN A 28 -3.43 -5.35 -14.13
CA GLN A 28 -2.19 -5.01 -13.39
C GLN A 28 -1.12 -6.10 -13.49
N VAL A 29 -1.50 -7.32 -13.83
CA VAL A 29 -0.59 -8.47 -13.89
C VAL A 29 -0.52 -9.12 -15.27
N LYS A 30 -1.50 -8.85 -16.13
CA LYS A 30 -1.58 -9.44 -17.48
C LYS A 30 -0.33 -9.11 -18.30
N GLY A 31 0.33 -10.16 -18.80
CA GLY A 31 1.53 -10.05 -19.64
C GLY A 31 2.81 -9.76 -18.87
N LEU A 32 2.79 -9.79 -17.54
CA LEU A 32 3.99 -9.72 -16.71
C LEU A 32 4.55 -11.13 -16.48
N ASP A 33 5.88 -11.26 -16.46
CA ASP A 33 6.53 -12.49 -15.98
C ASP A 33 6.47 -12.53 -14.45
N THR A 34 5.47 -13.23 -13.93
CA THR A 34 5.22 -13.34 -12.49
C THR A 34 5.60 -14.69 -11.90
N LYS A 35 6.17 -15.61 -12.70
CA LYS A 35 6.41 -17.02 -12.32
C LYS A 35 7.12 -17.22 -10.99
N LYS A 36 8.04 -16.33 -10.66
CA LYS A 36 8.85 -16.40 -9.43
C LYS A 36 8.43 -15.43 -8.35
N ILE A 37 7.40 -14.63 -8.58
CA ILE A 37 6.98 -13.57 -7.67
C ILE A 37 5.74 -14.04 -6.89
N PRO A 38 5.78 -14.12 -5.56
CA PRO A 38 4.61 -14.39 -4.74
C PRO A 38 3.53 -13.30 -4.90
N LEU A 39 2.28 -13.71 -5.09
CA LEU A 39 1.12 -12.83 -4.98
C LEU A 39 0.48 -13.01 -3.60
N ILE A 40 0.30 -11.94 -2.88
CA ILE A 40 -0.57 -11.89 -1.70
C ILE A 40 -1.89 -11.26 -2.14
N LEU A 41 -2.91 -12.09 -2.24
CA LEU A 41 -4.24 -11.66 -2.69
C LEU A 41 -5.16 -11.54 -1.47
N LEU A 42 -5.74 -10.36 -1.26
CA LEU A 42 -6.73 -10.19 -0.19
C LEU A 42 -7.96 -11.05 -0.49
N SER A 43 -8.52 -11.71 0.52
CA SER A 43 -9.67 -12.62 0.37
C SER A 43 -10.93 -11.98 -0.25
N THR A 44 -10.99 -10.65 -0.26
CA THR A 44 -12.05 -9.86 -0.90
C THR A 44 -11.64 -9.24 -2.24
N ALA A 45 -10.39 -9.46 -2.68
CA ALA A 45 -9.92 -8.98 -3.98
C ALA A 45 -10.55 -9.77 -5.14
N SER A 46 -10.47 -9.21 -6.33
CA SER A 46 -10.99 -9.85 -7.53
C SER A 46 -10.24 -11.13 -7.88
N SER A 47 -10.95 -12.24 -8.02
CA SER A 47 -10.39 -13.51 -8.48
C SER A 47 -9.93 -13.48 -9.94
N SER A 48 -10.37 -12.51 -10.75
CA SER A 48 -9.93 -12.35 -12.14
C SER A 48 -8.42 -12.23 -12.32
N VAL A 49 -7.71 -11.81 -11.26
CA VAL A 49 -6.25 -11.74 -11.24
C VAL A 49 -5.63 -13.12 -11.42
N LEU A 50 -6.25 -14.17 -10.89
CA LEU A 50 -5.72 -15.54 -10.89
C LEU A 50 -5.61 -16.13 -12.29
N ASP A 51 -6.49 -15.72 -13.21
CA ASP A 51 -6.48 -16.19 -14.60
C ASP A 51 -5.24 -15.74 -15.39
N TYR A 52 -4.52 -14.73 -14.87
CA TYR A 52 -3.35 -14.11 -15.53
C TYR A 52 -2.09 -14.14 -14.66
N TYR A 53 -2.14 -14.77 -13.50
CA TYR A 53 -1.00 -14.84 -12.58
C TYR A 53 -0.37 -16.23 -12.59
N GLU A 54 0.92 -16.30 -12.90
CA GLU A 54 1.63 -17.58 -13.04
C GLU A 54 2.47 -17.97 -11.81
N GLY A 55 2.69 -17.04 -10.87
CA GLY A 55 3.49 -17.25 -9.67
C GLY A 55 2.71 -17.88 -8.50
N PRO A 56 3.38 -18.15 -7.38
CA PRO A 56 2.72 -18.63 -6.17
C PRO A 56 1.68 -17.63 -5.65
N VAL A 57 0.53 -18.12 -5.19
CA VAL A 57 -0.55 -17.27 -4.65
C VAL A 57 -0.82 -17.62 -3.20
N TYR A 58 -0.85 -16.59 -2.35
CA TYR A 58 -1.18 -16.66 -0.94
C TYR A 58 -2.40 -15.78 -0.66
N ILE A 59 -3.35 -16.29 0.12
CA ILE A 59 -4.57 -15.55 0.47
C ILE A 59 -4.37 -14.88 1.83
N ALA A 60 -4.49 -13.56 1.87
CA ALA A 60 -4.58 -12.77 3.09
C ALA A 60 -6.07 -12.62 3.48
N TYR A 61 -6.49 -13.21 4.58
CA TYR A 61 -7.87 -13.10 5.05
C TYR A 61 -8.11 -11.74 5.70
N GLN A 62 -9.19 -11.07 5.28
CA GLN A 62 -9.52 -9.74 5.77
C GLN A 62 -10.25 -9.80 7.11
N ASN A 63 -9.72 -9.10 8.11
CA ASN A 63 -10.45 -8.82 9.35
C ASN A 63 -11.61 -7.84 9.12
N GLY A 64 -12.71 -7.98 9.85
CA GLY A 64 -13.94 -7.21 9.63
C GLY A 64 -14.82 -7.73 8.47
N TYR A 65 -14.43 -8.83 7.81
CA TYR A 65 -15.25 -9.52 6.83
C TYR A 65 -15.55 -10.94 7.31
N ARG A 66 -16.72 -11.15 7.87
CA ARG A 66 -17.13 -12.35 8.60
C ARG A 66 -16.78 -13.67 7.88
N LYS A 67 -17.04 -13.77 6.58
CA LYS A 67 -16.74 -15.00 5.81
C LYS A 67 -15.24 -15.28 5.73
N ALA A 68 -14.40 -14.25 5.63
CA ALA A 68 -12.96 -14.41 5.62
C ALA A 68 -12.45 -14.84 7.00
N GLU A 69 -12.97 -14.26 8.06
CA GLU A 69 -12.63 -14.61 9.44
C GLU A 69 -13.00 -16.07 9.75
N GLU A 70 -14.21 -16.51 9.41
CA GLU A 70 -14.66 -17.90 9.58
C GLU A 70 -13.77 -18.92 8.84
N ILE A 71 -13.30 -18.57 7.65
CA ILE A 71 -12.37 -19.43 6.88
C ILE A 71 -10.99 -19.42 7.53
N ALA A 72 -10.47 -18.25 7.87
CA ALA A 72 -9.18 -18.12 8.54
C ALA A 72 -9.12 -18.94 9.84
N GLU A 73 -10.14 -18.85 10.66
CA GLU A 73 -10.26 -19.62 11.90
C GLU A 73 -10.25 -21.12 11.66
N LYS A 74 -11.04 -21.61 10.68
CA LYS A 74 -11.12 -23.04 10.34
C LYS A 74 -9.79 -23.64 9.90
N ILE A 75 -8.91 -22.85 9.26
CA ILE A 75 -7.61 -23.31 8.80
C ILE A 75 -6.45 -22.91 9.71
N GLY A 76 -6.73 -22.29 10.85
CA GLY A 76 -5.72 -21.80 11.78
C GLY A 76 -4.88 -20.62 11.26
N ALA A 77 -5.39 -19.87 10.29
CA ALA A 77 -4.75 -18.68 9.77
C ALA A 77 -5.16 -17.42 10.56
N LYS A 78 -4.32 -16.39 10.50
CA LYS A 78 -4.66 -15.07 11.05
C LYS A 78 -5.34 -14.20 10.01
N ALA A 79 -6.29 -13.38 10.43
CA ALA A 79 -6.84 -12.32 9.60
C ALA A 79 -5.98 -11.04 9.71
N PHE A 80 -5.96 -10.27 8.63
CA PHE A 80 -5.18 -9.04 8.50
C PHE A 80 -6.08 -7.81 8.59
N GLU A 81 -5.59 -6.79 9.28
CA GLU A 81 -6.26 -5.49 9.33
C GLU A 81 -6.14 -4.77 7.99
N THR A 82 -7.23 -4.13 7.58
CA THR A 82 -7.26 -3.35 6.36
C THR A 82 -7.80 -1.96 6.65
N GLY A 83 -7.07 -0.93 6.27
CA GLY A 83 -7.50 0.47 6.43
C GLY A 83 -8.18 1.03 5.18
N GLY A 84 -8.55 0.15 4.22
CA GLY A 84 -9.22 0.54 2.99
C GLY A 84 -8.30 0.84 1.80
N SER A 85 -7.01 0.60 1.91
CA SER A 85 -6.04 0.70 0.80
C SER A 85 -5.05 -0.46 0.83
N VAL A 86 -4.42 -0.75 -0.32
CA VAL A 86 -3.37 -1.77 -0.40
C VAL A 86 -2.20 -1.46 0.51
N THR A 87 -1.83 -0.19 0.68
CA THR A 87 -0.75 0.25 1.56
C THR A 87 -1.02 -0.11 3.02
N THR A 88 -2.25 0.10 3.49
CA THR A 88 -2.63 -0.23 4.87
C THR A 88 -2.60 -1.74 5.12
N THR A 89 -3.05 -2.54 4.16
CA THR A 89 -2.96 -4.00 4.23
C THR A 89 -1.51 -4.48 4.19
N ALA A 90 -0.68 -3.92 3.31
CA ALA A 90 0.74 -4.26 3.21
C ALA A 90 1.49 -3.95 4.52
N LEU A 91 1.19 -2.81 5.14
CA LEU A 91 1.75 -2.46 6.44
C LEU A 91 1.36 -3.50 7.50
N ASP A 92 0.08 -3.88 7.59
CA ASP A 92 -0.35 -4.85 8.59
C ASP A 92 0.31 -6.22 8.39
N ILE A 93 0.46 -6.66 7.13
CA ILE A 93 1.19 -7.89 6.79
C ILE A 93 2.63 -7.80 7.27
N ALA A 94 3.35 -6.71 6.96
CA ALA A 94 4.73 -6.51 7.38
C ALA A 94 4.88 -6.55 8.92
N LEU A 95 3.95 -5.91 9.63
CA LEU A 95 3.94 -5.89 11.09
C LEU A 95 3.66 -7.28 11.68
N GLN A 96 2.74 -8.05 11.10
CA GLN A 96 2.47 -9.42 11.56
C GLN A 96 3.64 -10.36 11.29
N PHE A 97 4.44 -10.10 10.25
CA PHE A 97 5.70 -10.78 9.97
C PHE A 97 6.87 -10.26 10.80
N LYS A 98 6.62 -9.34 11.73
CA LYS A 98 7.61 -8.77 12.64
C LYS A 98 8.77 -8.08 11.90
N ALA A 99 8.46 -7.36 10.84
CA ALA A 99 9.46 -6.54 10.15
C ALA A 99 10.11 -5.55 11.14
N GLU A 100 11.41 -5.56 11.23
CA GLU A 100 12.16 -4.63 12.10
C GLU A 100 12.19 -3.21 11.54
N LYS A 101 12.19 -3.10 10.21
CA LYS A 101 12.19 -1.81 9.50
C LYS A 101 11.15 -1.84 8.37
N VAL A 102 10.34 -0.78 8.27
CA VAL A 102 9.42 -0.55 7.15
C VAL A 102 9.74 0.82 6.52
N ILE A 103 9.94 0.84 5.22
CA ILE A 103 10.21 2.06 4.46
C ILE A 103 9.09 2.24 3.43
N PHE A 104 8.31 3.31 3.58
CA PHE A 104 7.32 3.69 2.59
C PHE A 104 8.00 4.43 1.43
N VAL A 105 7.81 3.92 0.21
CA VAL A 105 8.25 4.54 -1.03
C VAL A 105 7.03 4.84 -1.90
N GLY A 106 6.85 6.10 -2.29
CA GLY A 106 5.68 6.53 -3.07
C GLY A 106 4.35 6.49 -2.31
N VAL A 107 4.38 6.58 -0.98
CA VAL A 107 3.18 6.65 -0.12
C VAL A 107 2.90 8.11 0.22
N ASP A 108 2.32 8.84 -0.72
CA ASP A 108 2.13 10.28 -0.59
C ASP A 108 0.91 10.64 0.28
N LEU A 109 -0.20 9.89 0.19
CA LEU A 109 -1.45 10.13 0.92
C LEU A 109 -1.98 11.58 0.81
N ALA A 110 -1.52 12.27 -0.21
CA ALA A 110 -1.86 13.65 -0.56
C ALA A 110 -1.55 13.88 -2.05
N TYR A 111 -1.90 15.06 -2.52
CA TYR A 111 -1.69 15.47 -3.89
C TYR A 111 -0.48 16.39 -3.97
N THR A 112 0.66 15.83 -4.33
CA THR A 112 1.90 16.57 -4.57
C THR A 112 1.93 17.13 -5.99
N GLY A 113 2.35 18.38 -6.17
CA GLY A 113 2.40 19.03 -7.48
C GLY A 113 1.04 19.20 -8.20
N GLY A 114 -0.09 19.09 -7.46
CA GLY A 114 -1.44 19.23 -8.03
C GLY A 114 -1.94 18.02 -8.84
N ASN A 115 -1.28 16.88 -8.75
CA ASN A 115 -1.66 15.63 -9.44
C ASN A 115 -2.23 14.60 -8.47
N SER A 116 -3.19 13.78 -8.94
CA SER A 116 -3.83 12.72 -8.14
C SER A 116 -2.99 11.46 -7.97
N HIS A 117 -1.98 11.25 -8.82
CA HIS A 117 -1.06 10.12 -8.83
C HIS A 117 0.28 10.55 -9.44
N ALA A 118 1.27 9.65 -9.43
CA ALA A 118 2.57 9.87 -10.07
C ALA A 118 2.44 10.29 -11.55
N GLU A 119 3.45 10.96 -12.05
CA GLU A 119 3.49 11.49 -13.41
C GLU A 119 3.12 10.42 -14.46
N GLY A 120 2.22 10.77 -15.37
CA GLY A 120 1.73 9.87 -16.43
C GLY A 120 0.50 9.02 -16.10
N VAL A 121 0.02 8.97 -14.84
CA VAL A 121 -1.12 8.12 -14.42
C VAL A 121 -2.25 8.94 -13.77
N GLY A 122 -2.00 10.19 -13.37
CA GLY A 122 -2.94 11.00 -12.58
C GLY A 122 -3.68 12.07 -13.39
N ARG A 123 -4.85 12.48 -12.88
CA ARG A 123 -5.56 13.66 -13.35
C ARG A 123 -5.15 14.88 -12.53
N ARG A 124 -4.97 16.01 -13.19
CA ARG A 124 -4.76 17.30 -12.51
C ARG A 124 -6.00 17.66 -11.69
N ILE A 125 -5.79 18.07 -10.45
CA ILE A 125 -6.88 18.51 -9.57
C ILE A 125 -7.25 19.92 -9.93
N THR A 126 -8.48 20.10 -10.39
CA THR A 126 -9.04 21.40 -10.78
C THR A 126 -9.99 21.98 -9.74
N ASP A 127 -10.54 21.13 -8.86
CA ASP A 127 -11.43 21.53 -7.77
C ASP A 127 -10.85 21.14 -6.41
N THR A 128 -10.53 22.13 -5.59
CA THR A 128 -9.99 21.95 -4.22
C THR A 128 -11.05 22.12 -3.13
N GLY A 129 -12.29 22.47 -3.48
CA GLY A 129 -13.35 22.78 -2.52
C GLY A 129 -13.74 21.63 -1.59
N SER A 130 -13.56 20.39 -2.02
CA SER A 130 -13.82 19.18 -1.23
C SER A 130 -12.57 18.59 -0.55
N LEU A 131 -11.40 19.18 -0.76
CA LEU A 131 -10.11 18.69 -0.27
C LEU A 131 -9.81 19.21 1.14
N ARG A 132 -8.97 18.47 1.84
CA ARG A 132 -8.44 18.82 3.15
C ARG A 132 -7.00 19.29 3.00
N LYS A 133 -6.57 20.15 3.91
CA LYS A 133 -5.18 20.57 4.02
C LYS A 133 -4.43 19.70 5.02
N VAL A 134 -3.23 19.33 4.68
CA VAL A 134 -2.29 18.56 5.52
C VAL A 134 -0.89 19.11 5.33
N ILE A 135 -0.01 18.83 6.28
CA ILE A 135 1.40 19.23 6.18
C ILE A 135 2.19 18.14 5.49
N SER A 136 3.00 18.50 4.52
CA SER A 136 3.90 17.60 3.78
C SER A 136 5.15 17.26 4.58
N CYS A 137 5.93 16.29 4.07
CA CYS A 137 7.25 15.98 4.61
C CYS A 137 8.23 17.18 4.54
N SER A 138 8.09 18.06 3.53
CA SER A 138 8.87 19.30 3.42
C SER A 138 8.40 20.41 4.36
N GLY A 139 7.26 20.24 5.04
CA GLY A 139 6.68 21.25 5.93
C GLY A 139 5.68 22.19 5.26
N GLU A 140 5.40 21.99 3.98
CA GLU A 140 4.45 22.79 3.22
C GLU A 140 3.01 22.33 3.43
N GLU A 141 2.04 23.24 3.28
CA GLU A 141 0.63 22.89 3.24
C GLU A 141 0.27 22.34 1.86
N ILE A 142 -0.26 21.11 1.82
CA ILE A 142 -0.71 20.43 0.60
C ILE A 142 -2.13 19.90 0.76
N TYR A 143 -2.76 19.52 -0.36
CA TYR A 143 -4.13 19.01 -0.37
C TYR A 143 -4.17 17.48 -0.32
N THR A 144 -5.19 16.96 0.35
CA THR A 144 -5.52 15.52 0.38
C THR A 144 -7.02 15.30 0.26
N SER A 145 -7.43 14.15 -0.28
CA SER A 145 -8.83 13.76 -0.26
C SER A 145 -9.23 13.17 1.11
N LYS A 146 -10.54 13.11 1.35
CA LYS A 146 -11.09 12.46 2.54
C LYS A 146 -10.58 11.02 2.70
N ASN A 147 -10.53 10.25 1.61
CA ASN A 147 -10.11 8.85 1.66
C ASN A 147 -8.61 8.71 1.97
N LEU A 148 -7.75 9.50 1.32
CA LEU A 148 -6.31 9.48 1.60
C LEU A 148 -6.01 9.89 3.04
N ASP A 149 -6.73 10.89 3.59
CA ASP A 149 -6.60 11.28 5.00
C ASP A 149 -7.10 10.20 5.97
N ILE A 150 -8.14 9.44 5.60
CA ILE A 150 -8.57 8.26 6.38
C ILE A 150 -7.47 7.20 6.42
N TYR A 151 -6.84 6.91 5.29
CA TYR A 151 -5.74 5.93 5.22
C TYR A 151 -4.52 6.40 6.03
N ARG A 152 -4.15 7.69 5.92
CA ARG A 152 -3.08 8.29 6.73
C ARG A 152 -3.35 8.12 8.23
N LYS A 153 -4.52 8.50 8.69
CA LYS A 153 -4.92 8.38 10.09
C LYS A 153 -5.02 6.93 10.57
N TRP A 154 -5.39 6.00 9.68
CA TRP A 154 -5.37 4.59 10.01
C TRP A 154 -3.93 4.11 10.25
N ILE A 155 -2.99 4.47 9.35
CA ILE A 155 -1.56 4.15 9.53
C ILE A 155 -1.06 4.73 10.85
N GLU A 156 -1.29 6.00 11.13
CA GLU A 156 -0.88 6.65 12.36
C GLU A 156 -1.38 5.91 13.62
N ARG A 157 -2.66 5.54 13.65
CA ARG A 157 -3.21 4.75 14.76
C ARG A 157 -2.59 3.36 14.87
N ARG A 158 -2.34 2.70 13.74
CA ARG A 158 -1.79 1.35 13.67
C ARG A 158 -0.36 1.29 14.20
N ILE A 159 0.40 2.37 14.00
CA ILE A 159 1.82 2.44 14.39
C ILE A 159 2.07 3.18 15.70
N ALA A 160 1.09 3.86 16.27
CA ALA A 160 1.25 4.72 17.46
C ALA A 160 1.88 4.02 18.68
N ASN A 161 1.63 2.73 18.84
CA ASN A 161 2.10 1.95 20.00
C ASN A 161 3.01 0.79 19.58
N LEU A 162 3.64 0.87 18.40
CA LEU A 162 4.54 -0.17 17.95
C LEU A 162 5.84 -0.18 18.75
N THR A 163 6.27 -1.39 19.08
CA THR A 163 7.58 -1.65 19.66
C THR A 163 8.33 -2.64 18.77
N GLY A 164 9.63 -2.41 18.55
CA GLY A 164 10.48 -3.32 17.77
C GLY A 164 10.43 -3.12 16.25
N THR A 165 9.59 -2.23 15.73
CA THR A 165 9.57 -1.88 14.30
C THR A 165 9.79 -0.38 14.14
N VAL A 166 10.74 -0.01 13.29
CA VAL A 166 10.97 1.39 12.89
C VAL A 166 10.34 1.63 11.53
N ILE A 167 9.64 2.74 11.37
CA ILE A 167 8.94 3.08 10.12
C ILE A 167 9.42 4.42 9.60
N TYR A 168 9.70 4.52 8.29
CA TYR A 168 10.09 5.75 7.61
C TYR A 168 9.20 6.01 6.40
N ASN A 169 9.01 7.29 6.07
CA ASN A 169 8.41 7.71 4.81
C ASN A 169 9.46 8.46 3.96
N THR A 170 9.67 8.00 2.71
CA THR A 170 10.64 8.64 1.79
C THR A 170 9.98 9.58 0.79
N GLY A 171 8.64 9.65 0.76
CA GLY A 171 7.88 10.52 -0.15
C GLY A 171 7.82 11.97 0.33
N ASN A 172 7.46 12.88 -0.59
CA ASN A 172 7.18 14.29 -0.29
C ASN A 172 5.67 14.53 0.04
N GLY A 173 4.90 13.47 0.24
CA GLY A 173 3.49 13.53 0.55
C GLY A 173 3.18 14.03 1.97
N ALA A 174 1.98 13.73 2.45
CA ALA A 174 1.56 14.08 3.79
C ALA A 174 2.44 13.44 4.86
N ARG A 175 2.78 14.20 5.90
CA ARG A 175 3.41 13.64 7.10
C ARG A 175 2.54 12.58 7.72
N ILE A 176 3.16 11.51 8.17
CA ILE A 176 2.53 10.41 8.90
C ILE A 176 3.14 10.41 10.30
N ALA A 177 2.33 10.66 11.32
CA ALA A 177 2.80 10.63 12.71
C ALA A 177 3.31 9.22 13.07
N GLY A 178 4.54 9.14 13.60
CA GLY A 178 5.20 7.88 13.90
C GLY A 178 6.02 7.28 12.74
N ALA A 179 5.98 7.88 11.54
CA ALA A 179 6.83 7.51 10.41
C ALA A 179 7.58 8.76 9.91
N PRO A 180 8.73 9.12 10.53
CA PRO A 180 9.48 10.29 10.15
C PRO A 180 9.87 10.27 8.67
N CYS A 181 9.86 11.46 8.06
CA CYS A 181 10.29 11.64 6.70
C CYS A 181 11.82 11.55 6.63
N ARG A 182 12.30 10.71 5.74
CA ARG A 182 13.73 10.49 5.50
C ARG A 182 13.96 10.32 4.00
N ARG A 183 14.97 10.97 3.46
CA ARG A 183 15.30 10.86 2.03
C ARG A 183 15.83 9.47 1.70
N TRP A 184 15.56 9.01 0.48
CA TRP A 184 15.99 7.68 0.04
C TRP A 184 17.52 7.50 0.06
N ASP A 185 18.26 8.53 -0.36
CA ASP A 185 19.73 8.53 -0.38
C ASP A 185 20.36 8.35 1.01
N GLU A 186 19.65 8.70 2.08
CA GLU A 186 20.13 8.49 3.46
C GLU A 186 20.10 7.02 3.91
N PHE A 187 19.45 6.13 3.15
CA PHE A 187 19.45 4.69 3.40
C PHE A 187 20.54 3.93 2.62
N LEU A 188 21.14 4.56 1.60
CA LEU A 188 22.11 3.89 0.72
C LEU A 188 23.49 3.67 1.39
N GLY A 189 23.69 4.17 2.61
CA GLY A 189 24.92 4.02 3.40
C GLY A 189 24.77 3.14 4.65
N GLU A 190 23.59 2.60 4.92
CA GLU A 190 23.31 1.67 6.02
C GLU A 190 23.39 0.22 5.50
#